data_cb540806527ab0d3c2536424f76771df
#
_entry.id   cb540806527ab0d3c2536424f76771df
#
_cell.length_a   1.000
_cell.length_b   1.000
_cell.length_c   1.000
_cell.angle_alpha   90.00
_cell.angle_beta   90.00
_cell.angle_gamma   90.00
#
_symmetry.space_group_name_H-M   'P 1'
#
loop_
_entity.id
_entity.type
_entity.pdbx_description
1 polymer ?
#
loop_
_entity_poly.entity_id
_entity_poly.type
_entity_poly.pdbx_seq_one_letter_code
_entity_poly.pdbx_strand_id
1 'polypeptide(L)'
;MPKPLLLIVLLLTAAIATFGQIALTDSMYRVYDGQGNTATLDDIVKGMAANDAVFLGEQHDDAVGHAIEAELFRRAVEKYSAQRHVALSMEMFERDVQLVVDEYLQGLISEPHFLLSSRPWPNYKTDYRPLVELAKEKHLDVIAANAPRRYVNMVSRNGRDSLNALSPQAKAWLAPLPYPEPSATYRAKFAALMSGNTGDPAAMSGSANLIYSQDLWDATMGNSIASYLNKNKGALIVQLNGSFHTESRLGTFEQLLHYSPKTKAIVVTMLYEDDFQRFDPARQKGLGDFVILTDAKQPRSKR
;
A
#
# COMPACT_ATOMS: atom_id res chain seq x y z
N MET A 1 -63.99 -12.50 21.25
CA MET A 1 -63.00 -13.19 20.39
C MET A 1 -61.95 -12.17 19.95
N PRO A 2 -60.74 -12.20 20.40
CA PRO A 2 -59.69 -11.27 19.97
C PRO A 2 -59.15 -11.72 18.61
N LYS A 3 -58.99 -10.72 17.70
CA LYS A 3 -58.39 -10.90 16.36
C LYS A 3 -56.86 -11.03 16.50
N PRO A 4 -56.21 -11.96 15.78
CA PRO A 4 -54.75 -12.06 15.81
C PRO A 4 -54.13 -10.89 15.03
N LEU A 5 -53.19 -10.22 15.65
CA LEU A 5 -52.35 -9.19 15.04
C LEU A 5 -51.24 -9.89 14.26
N LEU A 6 -51.29 -9.82 12.94
CA LEU A 6 -50.28 -10.39 12.05
C LEU A 6 -49.06 -9.43 12.06
N LEU A 7 -47.96 -9.83 12.71
CA LEU A 7 -46.70 -9.09 12.71
C LEU A 7 -45.94 -9.43 11.41
N ILE A 8 -45.98 -8.52 10.44
CA ILE A 8 -45.18 -8.64 9.22
C ILE A 8 -43.75 -8.17 9.56
N VAL A 9 -42.82 -9.11 9.72
CA VAL A 9 -41.38 -8.83 9.82
C VAL A 9 -40.86 -8.55 8.41
N LEU A 10 -40.63 -7.28 8.08
CA LEU A 10 -39.95 -6.87 6.85
C LEU A 10 -38.45 -7.18 7.03
N LEU A 11 -37.98 -8.28 6.45
CA LEU A 11 -36.54 -8.54 6.27
C LEU A 11 -36.02 -7.58 5.19
N LEU A 12 -35.42 -6.47 5.63
CA LEU A 12 -34.59 -5.63 4.76
C LEU A 12 -33.31 -6.43 4.42
N THR A 13 -33.32 -7.10 3.28
CA THR A 13 -32.09 -7.57 2.65
C THR A 13 -31.34 -6.34 2.12
N ALA A 14 -30.33 -5.89 2.85
CA ALA A 14 -29.39 -4.93 2.33
C ALA A 14 -28.69 -5.57 1.12
N ALA A 15 -29.04 -5.12 -0.09
CA ALA A 15 -28.30 -5.46 -1.29
C ALA A 15 -26.90 -4.81 -1.13
N ILE A 16 -25.91 -5.63 -0.79
CA ILE A 16 -24.50 -5.24 -0.86
C ILE A 16 -24.27 -4.99 -2.35
N ALA A 17 -24.12 -3.71 -2.73
CA ALA A 17 -23.67 -3.35 -4.07
C ALA A 17 -22.23 -3.86 -4.19
N THR A 18 -22.06 -5.02 -4.78
CA THR A 18 -20.76 -5.53 -5.21
C THR A 18 -20.28 -4.60 -6.32
N PHE A 19 -19.51 -3.58 -5.96
CA PHE A 19 -18.76 -2.79 -6.93
C PHE A 19 -17.80 -3.76 -7.61
N GLY A 20 -17.82 -3.78 -8.94
CA GLY A 20 -17.25 -4.78 -9.82
C GLY A 20 -15.75 -5.03 -9.66
N GLN A 21 -15.35 -5.65 -8.54
CA GLN A 21 -14.04 -6.26 -8.45
C GLN A 21 -13.95 -7.41 -9.45
N ILE A 22 -12.80 -7.52 -10.08
CA ILE A 22 -12.48 -8.64 -10.96
C ILE A 22 -12.58 -9.92 -10.12
N ALA A 23 -13.38 -10.88 -10.59
CA ALA A 23 -13.39 -12.21 -9.99
C ALA A 23 -12.08 -12.92 -10.35
N LEU A 24 -11.21 -13.10 -9.35
CA LEU A 24 -9.91 -13.74 -9.53
C LEU A 24 -10.06 -15.19 -9.95
N THR A 25 -9.33 -15.57 -10.98
CA THR A 25 -9.21 -16.96 -11.46
C THR A 25 -7.74 -17.32 -11.66
N ASP A 26 -7.43 -18.60 -11.61
CA ASP A 26 -6.08 -19.12 -11.84
C ASP A 26 -5.53 -18.81 -13.24
N SER A 27 -6.36 -18.36 -14.18
CA SER A 27 -5.92 -17.93 -15.51
C SER A 27 -5.38 -16.50 -15.54
N MET A 28 -5.45 -15.74 -14.44
CA MET A 28 -5.08 -14.31 -14.41
C MET A 28 -3.78 -14.04 -13.68
N TYR A 29 -3.30 -14.96 -12.82
CA TYR A 29 -2.10 -14.76 -12.02
C TYR A 29 -1.42 -16.06 -11.60
N ARG A 30 -0.19 -15.97 -11.13
CA ARG A 30 0.56 -17.02 -10.43
C ARG A 30 1.27 -16.45 -9.22
N VAL A 31 1.37 -17.27 -8.19
CA VAL A 31 2.11 -16.94 -6.96
C VAL A 31 3.33 -17.82 -6.85
N TYR A 32 4.46 -17.20 -6.54
CA TYR A 32 5.73 -17.87 -6.27
C TYR A 32 6.29 -17.39 -4.94
N ASP A 33 7.08 -18.24 -4.28
CA ASP A 33 7.95 -17.78 -3.20
C ASP A 33 9.15 -17.01 -3.77
N GLY A 34 9.94 -16.38 -2.91
CA GLY A 34 11.11 -15.59 -3.32
C GLY A 34 12.22 -16.39 -4.01
N GLN A 35 12.12 -17.73 -4.06
CA GLN A 35 13.05 -18.62 -4.76
C GLN A 35 12.48 -19.12 -6.10
N GLY A 36 11.21 -18.85 -6.38
CA GLY A 36 10.51 -19.27 -7.60
C GLY A 36 9.77 -20.60 -7.50
N ASN A 37 9.60 -21.15 -6.30
CA ASN A 37 8.72 -22.29 -6.11
C ASN A 37 7.26 -21.81 -6.13
N THR A 38 6.36 -22.61 -6.70
CA THR A 38 4.94 -22.32 -6.72
C THR A 38 4.39 -22.17 -5.30
N ALA A 39 3.65 -21.12 -5.08
CA ALA A 39 2.97 -20.80 -3.83
C ALA A 39 1.51 -20.41 -4.08
N THR A 40 0.80 -20.04 -3.02
CA THR A 40 -0.62 -19.65 -3.06
C THR A 40 -0.84 -18.35 -2.27
N LEU A 41 -1.98 -17.69 -2.46
CA LEU A 41 -2.41 -16.56 -1.60
C LEU A 41 -2.53 -17.00 -0.14
N ASP A 42 -2.93 -18.25 0.13
CA ASP A 42 -3.00 -18.80 1.49
C ASP A 42 -1.62 -18.91 2.15
N ASP A 43 -0.55 -19.16 1.38
CA ASP A 43 0.81 -19.20 1.93
C ASP A 43 1.29 -17.80 2.32
N ILE A 44 0.93 -16.77 1.54
CA ILE A 44 1.16 -15.36 1.92
C ILE A 44 0.42 -15.06 3.24
N VAL A 45 -0.88 -15.40 3.31
CA VAL A 45 -1.69 -15.17 4.52
C VAL A 45 -1.14 -15.95 5.72
N LYS A 46 -0.64 -17.18 5.56
CA LYS A 46 0.05 -17.91 6.63
C LYS A 46 1.32 -17.20 7.09
N GLY A 47 2.07 -16.65 6.14
CA GLY A 47 3.28 -15.87 6.44
C GLY A 47 3.02 -14.65 7.33
N MET A 48 1.83 -14.05 7.27
CA MET A 48 1.46 -12.91 8.12
C MET A 48 1.42 -13.24 9.62
N ALA A 49 1.24 -14.52 10.00
CA ALA A 49 1.09 -14.93 11.40
C ALA A 49 2.29 -14.53 12.29
N ALA A 50 3.50 -14.63 11.77
CA ALA A 50 4.75 -14.36 12.50
C ALA A 50 5.33 -12.96 12.24
N ASN A 51 4.59 -12.12 11.51
CA ASN A 51 5.05 -10.81 11.07
C ASN A 51 4.14 -9.69 11.60
N ASP A 52 4.71 -8.50 11.73
CA ASP A 52 4.04 -7.28 12.19
C ASP A 52 3.51 -6.48 11.00
N ALA A 53 4.12 -6.64 9.82
CA ALA A 53 3.68 -6.00 8.58
C ALA A 53 3.80 -6.94 7.38
N VAL A 54 2.94 -6.73 6.39
CA VAL A 54 3.06 -7.27 5.04
C VAL A 54 2.99 -6.10 4.05
N PHE A 55 3.98 -6.02 3.19
CA PHE A 55 4.00 -5.05 2.09
C PHE A 55 3.45 -5.71 0.83
N LEU A 56 2.42 -5.12 0.26
CA LEU A 56 1.86 -5.48 -1.03
C LEU A 56 2.33 -4.45 -2.04
N GLY A 57 3.38 -4.80 -2.77
CA GLY A 57 4.01 -3.92 -3.76
C GLY A 57 3.35 -4.09 -5.13
N GLU A 58 2.59 -3.10 -5.55
CA GLU A 58 1.73 -3.13 -6.74
C GLU A 58 2.37 -2.51 -7.98
N GLN A 59 1.78 -2.82 -9.13
CA GLN A 59 1.82 -1.99 -10.33
C GLN A 59 0.52 -1.16 -10.32
N HIS A 60 0.65 0.15 -10.19
CA HIS A 60 -0.49 1.04 -9.87
C HIS A 60 -1.67 1.04 -10.86
N ASP A 61 -1.55 0.44 -12.00
CA ASP A 61 -2.61 0.29 -13.01
C ASP A 61 -2.97 -1.17 -13.28
N ASP A 62 -2.52 -2.11 -12.43
CA ASP A 62 -2.81 -3.53 -12.55
C ASP A 62 -4.11 -3.89 -11.82
N ALA A 63 -5.22 -3.94 -12.57
CA ALA A 63 -6.53 -4.25 -11.99
C ALA A 63 -6.60 -5.65 -11.36
N VAL A 64 -5.81 -6.63 -11.86
CA VAL A 64 -5.71 -7.96 -11.24
C VAL A 64 -4.93 -7.88 -9.93
N GLY A 65 -3.82 -7.12 -9.93
CA GLY A 65 -3.04 -6.84 -8.72
C GLY A 65 -3.91 -6.22 -7.62
N HIS A 66 -4.71 -5.20 -7.94
CA HIS A 66 -5.62 -4.56 -6.98
C HIS A 66 -6.71 -5.52 -6.45
N ALA A 67 -7.23 -6.41 -7.30
CA ALA A 67 -8.15 -7.44 -6.83
C ALA A 67 -7.48 -8.43 -5.86
N ILE A 68 -6.21 -8.77 -6.10
CA ILE A 68 -5.40 -9.62 -5.21
C ILE A 68 -5.13 -8.91 -3.88
N GLU A 69 -4.82 -7.61 -3.88
CA GLU A 69 -4.64 -6.82 -2.66
C GLU A 69 -5.89 -6.84 -1.78
N ALA A 70 -7.06 -6.60 -2.39
CA ALA A 70 -8.33 -6.64 -1.67
C ALA A 70 -8.61 -8.03 -1.10
N GLU A 71 -8.32 -9.09 -1.85
CA GLU A 71 -8.50 -10.47 -1.40
C GLU A 71 -7.52 -10.84 -0.27
N LEU A 72 -6.23 -10.45 -0.37
CA LEU A 72 -5.26 -10.68 0.69
C LEU A 72 -5.61 -9.91 1.96
N PHE A 73 -6.06 -8.65 1.85
CA PHE A 73 -6.53 -7.87 3.00
C PHE A 73 -7.76 -8.50 3.63
N ARG A 74 -8.76 -8.90 2.83
CA ARG A 74 -9.96 -9.60 3.32
C ARG A 74 -9.59 -10.86 4.11
N ARG A 75 -8.73 -11.72 3.56
CA ARG A 75 -8.26 -12.95 4.24
C ARG A 75 -7.48 -12.64 5.51
N ALA A 76 -6.65 -11.59 5.51
CA ALA A 76 -5.92 -11.15 6.71
C ALA A 76 -6.90 -10.73 7.82
N VAL A 77 -7.92 -9.93 7.48
CA VAL A 77 -8.97 -9.50 8.43
C VAL A 77 -9.71 -10.70 8.97
N GLU A 78 -10.23 -11.59 8.12
CA GLU A 78 -10.98 -12.78 8.54
C GLU A 78 -10.17 -13.69 9.47
N LYS A 79 -8.89 -13.86 9.17
CA LYS A 79 -8.05 -14.79 9.91
C LYS A 79 -7.49 -14.22 11.21
N TYR A 80 -7.18 -12.93 11.25
CA TYR A 80 -6.38 -12.38 12.34
C TYR A 80 -7.10 -11.35 13.22
N SER A 81 -8.20 -10.71 12.78
CA SER A 81 -8.82 -9.62 13.54
C SER A 81 -9.42 -10.04 14.88
N ALA A 82 -9.74 -11.32 15.07
CA ALA A 82 -10.17 -11.84 16.38
C ALA A 82 -9.01 -11.97 17.40
N GLN A 83 -7.75 -11.93 16.93
CA GLN A 83 -6.58 -12.22 17.76
C GLN A 83 -5.66 -11.00 17.92
N ARG A 84 -5.65 -10.10 16.94
CA ARG A 84 -4.78 -8.92 16.90
C ARG A 84 -5.44 -7.80 16.08
N HIS A 85 -5.07 -6.56 16.37
CA HIS A 85 -5.47 -5.45 15.51
C HIS A 85 -4.90 -5.63 14.10
N VAL A 86 -5.79 -5.57 13.10
CA VAL A 86 -5.40 -5.51 11.69
C VAL A 86 -5.65 -4.10 11.20
N ALA A 87 -4.66 -3.48 10.57
CA ALA A 87 -4.77 -2.13 10.01
C ALA A 87 -4.34 -2.13 8.55
N LEU A 88 -5.01 -1.31 7.75
CA LEU A 88 -4.65 -1.03 6.37
C LEU A 88 -3.76 0.23 6.35
N SER A 89 -2.62 0.17 5.69
CA SER A 89 -1.74 1.33 5.50
C SER A 89 -1.56 1.59 4.01
N MET A 90 -1.71 2.84 3.58
CA MET A 90 -1.84 3.13 2.15
C MET A 90 -0.92 4.28 1.72
N GLU A 91 -0.12 4.04 0.68
CA GLU A 91 0.61 5.08 -0.05
C GLU A 91 -0.32 6.13 -0.66
N MET A 92 -1.51 5.70 -1.06
CA MET A 92 -2.48 6.48 -1.82
C MET A 92 -3.09 7.64 -1.04
N PHE A 93 -2.89 7.68 0.29
CA PHE A 93 -3.30 8.79 1.15
C PHE A 93 -2.10 9.48 1.79
N GLU A 94 -2.07 10.81 1.67
CA GLU A 94 -1.07 11.66 2.29
C GLU A 94 -1.36 11.85 3.79
N ARG A 95 -0.34 11.89 4.64
CA ARG A 95 -0.48 11.94 6.11
C ARG A 95 -1.32 13.13 6.61
N ASP A 96 -1.34 14.24 5.91
CA ASP A 96 -2.10 15.42 6.28
C ASP A 96 -3.62 15.29 6.11
N VAL A 97 -4.09 14.21 5.48
CA VAL A 97 -5.53 13.88 5.38
C VAL A 97 -5.97 12.80 6.36
N GLN A 98 -5.13 12.36 7.31
CA GLN A 98 -5.50 11.31 8.26
C GLN A 98 -6.82 11.59 8.97
N LEU A 99 -7.03 12.82 9.44
CA LEU A 99 -8.28 13.18 10.11
C LEU A 99 -9.51 12.96 9.22
N VAL A 100 -9.42 13.28 7.94
CA VAL A 100 -10.51 13.07 6.98
C VAL A 100 -10.80 11.59 6.77
N VAL A 101 -9.75 10.76 6.73
CA VAL A 101 -9.86 9.29 6.66
C VAL A 101 -10.58 8.77 7.90
N ASP A 102 -10.15 9.20 9.09
CA ASP A 102 -10.74 8.78 10.36
C ASP A 102 -12.22 9.15 10.47
N GLU A 103 -12.58 10.38 10.08
CA GLU A 103 -13.99 10.87 10.06
C GLU A 103 -14.85 10.04 9.10
N TYR A 104 -14.30 9.64 7.95
CA TYR A 104 -15.01 8.80 7.01
C TYR A 104 -15.23 7.37 7.54
N LEU A 105 -14.20 6.78 8.12
CA LEU A 105 -14.31 5.43 8.72
C LEU A 105 -15.32 5.39 9.86
N GLN A 106 -15.41 6.46 10.66
CA GLN A 106 -16.39 6.63 11.73
C GLN A 106 -17.80 6.96 11.23
N GLY A 107 -18.00 7.22 9.94
CA GLY A 107 -19.29 7.58 9.35
C GLY A 107 -19.72 9.03 9.65
N LEU A 108 -18.81 9.89 10.13
CA LEU A 108 -19.09 11.30 10.44
C LEU A 108 -19.26 12.14 9.17
N ILE A 109 -18.58 11.78 8.10
CA ILE A 109 -18.69 12.44 6.79
C ILE A 109 -19.13 11.44 5.71
N SER A 110 -19.82 11.95 4.70
CA SER A 110 -20.25 11.14 3.55
C SER A 110 -19.09 10.87 2.58
N GLU A 111 -19.21 9.82 1.75
CA GLU A 111 -18.19 9.49 0.75
C GLU A 111 -17.86 10.66 -0.21
N PRO A 112 -18.84 11.44 -0.74
CA PRO A 112 -18.52 12.60 -1.58
C PRO A 112 -17.60 13.62 -0.88
N HIS A 113 -17.84 13.90 0.41
CA HIS A 113 -16.99 14.82 1.19
C HIS A 113 -15.62 14.21 1.49
N PHE A 114 -15.57 12.93 1.79
CA PHE A 114 -14.31 12.20 1.92
C PHE A 114 -13.47 12.29 0.65
N LEU A 115 -14.05 11.99 -0.52
CA LEU A 115 -13.34 12.05 -1.80
C LEU A 115 -12.82 13.46 -2.12
N LEU A 116 -13.63 14.49 -1.83
CA LEU A 116 -13.23 15.87 -2.07
C LEU A 116 -12.05 16.30 -1.18
N SER A 117 -12.05 15.85 0.09
CA SER A 117 -11.12 16.35 1.10
C SER A 117 -9.87 15.48 1.25
N SER A 118 -9.94 14.18 1.00
CA SER A 118 -8.80 13.24 1.11
C SER A 118 -7.89 13.23 -0.12
N ARG A 119 -8.31 13.83 -1.22
CA ARG A 119 -7.54 13.89 -2.48
C ARG A 119 -7.05 12.51 -2.96
N PRO A 120 -7.94 11.49 -3.03
CA PRO A 120 -7.53 10.14 -3.43
C PRO A 120 -7.04 10.13 -4.87
N TRP A 121 -6.31 9.07 -5.21
CA TRP A 121 -5.89 8.87 -6.59
C TRP A 121 -7.07 8.66 -7.53
N PRO A 122 -6.93 8.95 -8.86
CA PRO A 122 -8.04 8.89 -9.82
C PRO A 122 -8.73 7.53 -9.90
N ASN A 123 -7.96 6.44 -9.73
CA ASN A 123 -8.44 5.06 -9.74
C ASN A 123 -9.00 4.58 -8.37
N TYR A 124 -9.13 5.46 -7.38
CA TYR A 124 -9.61 5.09 -6.05
C TYR A 124 -10.91 4.28 -6.07
N LYS A 125 -11.88 4.71 -6.87
CA LYS A 125 -13.22 4.10 -6.89
C LYS A 125 -13.22 2.64 -7.34
N THR A 126 -12.33 2.30 -8.27
CA THR A 126 -12.24 0.94 -8.84
C THR A 126 -11.29 0.06 -8.05
N ASP A 127 -10.16 0.61 -7.59
CA ASP A 127 -9.04 -0.18 -7.13
C ASP A 127 -8.91 -0.18 -5.59
N TYR A 128 -8.99 0.98 -4.95
CA TYR A 128 -8.70 1.10 -3.50
C TYR A 128 -9.95 1.19 -2.62
N ARG A 129 -11.08 1.66 -3.17
CA ARG A 129 -12.35 1.77 -2.43
C ARG A 129 -12.76 0.46 -1.75
N PRO A 130 -12.67 -0.71 -2.39
CA PRO A 130 -13.07 -1.97 -1.75
C PRO A 130 -12.34 -2.25 -0.44
N LEU A 131 -11.04 -1.92 -0.36
CA LEU A 131 -10.24 -2.11 0.86
C LEU A 131 -10.66 -1.12 1.96
N VAL A 132 -10.88 0.15 1.60
CA VAL A 132 -11.31 1.18 2.56
C VAL A 132 -12.72 0.90 3.08
N GLU A 133 -13.64 0.45 2.22
CA GLU A 133 -14.98 0.08 2.64
C GLU A 133 -14.98 -1.15 3.55
N LEU A 134 -14.15 -2.15 3.27
CA LEU A 134 -13.97 -3.29 4.16
C LEU A 134 -13.42 -2.85 5.53
N ALA A 135 -12.42 -1.96 5.54
CA ALA A 135 -11.89 -1.42 6.79
C ALA A 135 -12.98 -0.67 7.58
N LYS A 136 -13.79 0.15 6.90
CA LYS A 136 -14.93 0.87 7.50
C LYS A 136 -15.98 -0.09 8.06
N GLU A 137 -16.38 -1.09 7.30
CA GLU A 137 -17.36 -2.10 7.75
C GLU A 137 -16.89 -2.87 8.98
N LYS A 138 -15.60 -3.18 9.02
CA LYS A 138 -14.99 -3.97 10.11
C LYS A 138 -14.43 -3.10 11.24
N HIS A 139 -14.63 -1.77 11.20
CA HIS A 139 -14.11 -0.82 12.19
C HIS A 139 -12.59 -0.93 12.38
N LEU A 140 -11.85 -1.07 11.28
CA LEU A 140 -10.40 -1.14 11.27
C LEU A 140 -9.80 0.23 10.96
N ASP A 141 -8.56 0.44 11.41
CA ASP A 141 -7.82 1.66 11.10
C ASP A 141 -7.30 1.64 9.67
N VAL A 142 -7.35 2.80 9.01
CA VAL A 142 -6.67 3.07 7.74
C VAL A 142 -5.64 4.17 7.98
N ILE A 143 -4.38 3.87 7.71
CA ILE A 143 -3.26 4.78 7.91
C ILE A 143 -2.98 5.52 6.60
N ALA A 144 -3.14 6.83 6.59
CA ALA A 144 -2.66 7.71 5.52
C ALA A 144 -1.14 7.81 5.65
N ALA A 145 -0.42 6.93 4.92
CA ALA A 145 0.97 6.66 5.23
C ALA A 145 1.95 7.64 4.58
N ASN A 146 1.57 8.27 3.45
CA ASN A 146 2.51 8.94 2.56
C ASN A 146 2.82 10.39 2.95
N ALA A 147 3.97 10.89 2.50
CA ALA A 147 4.33 12.29 2.64
C ALA A 147 3.45 13.18 1.73
N PRO A 148 3.01 14.37 2.21
CA PRO A 148 2.27 15.30 1.38
C PRO A 148 3.06 15.69 0.12
N ARG A 149 2.46 15.46 -1.04
CA ARG A 149 3.09 15.65 -2.36
C ARG A 149 3.68 17.04 -2.55
N ARG A 150 3.10 18.09 -1.94
CA ARG A 150 3.65 19.46 -1.97
C ARG A 150 5.04 19.58 -1.37
N TYR A 151 5.36 18.79 -0.32
CA TYR A 151 6.68 18.80 0.31
C TYR A 151 7.66 17.91 -0.45
N VAL A 152 7.20 16.81 -1.02
CA VAL A 152 7.99 15.99 -1.94
C VAL A 152 8.40 16.80 -3.17
N ASN A 153 7.48 17.58 -3.75
CA ASN A 153 7.78 18.51 -4.84
C ASN A 153 8.75 19.62 -4.39
N MET A 154 8.65 20.10 -3.14
CA MET A 154 9.61 21.06 -2.58
C MET A 154 11.02 20.48 -2.53
N VAL A 155 11.18 19.22 -2.09
CA VAL A 155 12.47 18.51 -2.09
C VAL A 155 13.02 18.33 -3.49
N SER A 156 12.19 17.93 -4.45
CA SER A 156 12.65 17.71 -5.85
C SER A 156 13.22 18.99 -6.47
N ARG A 157 12.65 20.13 -6.13
CA ARG A 157 13.11 21.44 -6.66
C ARG A 157 14.27 22.05 -5.88
N ASN A 158 14.26 21.92 -4.56
CA ASN A 158 15.11 22.73 -3.68
C ASN A 158 16.03 21.90 -2.78
N GLY A 159 16.01 20.55 -2.90
CA GLY A 159 16.77 19.65 -2.05
C GLY A 159 16.13 19.44 -0.66
N ARG A 160 16.62 18.43 0.05
CA ARG A 160 16.02 18.01 1.33
C ARG A 160 16.13 19.07 2.45
N ASP A 161 17.15 19.92 2.43
CA ASP A 161 17.33 20.97 3.43
C ASP A 161 16.24 22.04 3.39
N SER A 162 15.53 22.15 2.26
CA SER A 162 14.38 23.04 2.12
C SER A 162 13.26 22.73 3.14
N LEU A 163 13.15 21.49 3.61
CA LEU A 163 12.18 21.09 4.63
C LEU A 163 12.42 21.76 5.99
N ASN A 164 13.62 22.27 6.25
CA ASN A 164 13.93 22.98 7.48
C ASN A 164 13.10 24.26 7.66
N ALA A 165 12.67 24.88 6.55
CA ALA A 165 11.83 26.08 6.55
C ALA A 165 10.37 25.82 6.92
N LEU A 166 9.92 24.55 6.97
CA LEU A 166 8.54 24.19 7.32
C LEU A 166 8.22 24.50 8.78
N SER A 167 6.96 24.87 9.05
CA SER A 167 6.45 25.02 10.41
C SER A 167 6.49 23.69 11.17
N PRO A 168 6.48 23.68 12.51
CA PRO A 168 6.42 22.46 13.30
C PRO A 168 5.22 21.56 12.93
N GLN A 169 4.05 22.15 12.66
CA GLN A 169 2.86 21.43 12.23
C GLN A 169 3.07 20.74 10.89
N ALA A 170 3.67 21.42 9.91
CA ALA A 170 3.95 20.81 8.61
C ALA A 170 4.97 19.68 8.70
N LYS A 171 6.00 19.83 9.55
CA LYS A 171 7.00 18.78 9.82
C LYS A 171 6.38 17.53 10.46
N ALA A 172 5.32 17.69 11.25
CA ALA A 172 4.61 16.55 11.87
C ALA A 172 3.95 15.61 10.83
N TRP A 173 3.71 16.07 9.62
CA TRP A 173 3.18 15.24 8.52
C TRP A 173 4.26 14.48 7.74
N LEU A 174 5.52 14.62 8.14
CA LEU A 174 6.66 13.94 7.53
C LEU A 174 7.28 12.95 8.52
N ALA A 175 8.19 12.12 8.01
CA ALA A 175 9.14 11.43 8.88
C ALA A 175 9.93 12.46 9.70
N PRO A 176 10.44 12.11 10.90
CA PRO A 176 11.33 12.97 11.66
C PRO A 176 12.51 13.49 10.80
N LEU A 177 12.75 14.80 10.89
CA LEU A 177 13.84 15.45 10.13
C LEU A 177 15.10 15.56 10.98
N PRO A 178 16.30 15.31 10.40
CA PRO A 178 16.51 14.80 9.05
C PRO A 178 16.10 13.32 8.94
N TYR A 179 15.40 12.97 7.87
CA TYR A 179 15.11 11.53 7.59
C TYR A 179 16.39 10.82 7.12
N PRO A 180 16.49 9.48 7.27
CA PRO A 180 17.67 8.73 6.88
C PRO A 180 18.01 8.89 5.40
N GLU A 181 19.29 8.73 5.08
CA GLU A 181 19.74 8.70 3.67
C GLU A 181 19.33 7.36 3.04
N PRO A 182 18.96 7.36 1.75
CA PRO A 182 18.72 6.13 1.02
C PRO A 182 20.01 5.30 0.91
N SER A 183 19.90 3.97 1.02
CA SER A 183 21.05 3.09 0.90
C SER A 183 21.73 3.19 -0.48
N ALA A 184 23.00 2.80 -0.57
CA ALA A 184 23.70 2.76 -1.84
C ALA A 184 23.01 1.86 -2.87
N THR A 185 22.43 0.74 -2.40
CA THR A 185 21.67 -0.20 -3.24
C THR A 185 20.39 0.45 -3.77
N TYR A 186 19.66 1.18 -2.93
CA TYR A 186 18.45 1.90 -3.35
C TYR A 186 18.77 3.02 -4.37
N ARG A 187 19.88 3.76 -4.14
CA ARG A 187 20.36 4.76 -5.09
C ARG A 187 20.68 4.16 -6.46
N ALA A 188 21.36 2.99 -6.47
CA ALA A 188 21.68 2.29 -7.71
C ALA A 188 20.43 1.82 -8.44
N LYS A 189 19.44 1.28 -7.72
CA LYS A 189 18.14 0.87 -8.25
C LYS A 189 17.39 2.07 -8.87
N PHE A 190 17.34 3.20 -8.17
CA PHE A 190 16.72 4.42 -8.67
C PHE A 190 17.42 4.95 -9.92
N ALA A 191 18.76 4.96 -9.93
CA ALA A 191 19.56 5.37 -11.09
C ALA A 191 19.29 4.48 -12.29
N ALA A 192 19.19 3.16 -12.10
CA ALA A 192 18.84 2.23 -13.18
C ALA A 192 17.46 2.49 -13.76
N LEU A 193 16.46 2.76 -12.92
CA LEU A 193 15.10 3.14 -13.36
C LEU A 193 15.12 4.43 -14.20
N MET A 194 15.82 5.45 -13.72
CA MET A 194 15.90 6.74 -14.42
C MET A 194 16.65 6.65 -15.75
N SER A 195 17.72 5.85 -15.84
CA SER A 195 18.48 5.62 -17.07
C SER A 195 17.66 4.86 -18.11
N GLY A 196 16.86 3.88 -17.69
CA GLY A 196 15.97 3.12 -18.58
C GLY A 196 14.87 4.00 -19.20
N ASN A 197 14.42 5.01 -18.47
CA ASN A 197 13.35 5.92 -18.93
C ASN A 197 13.83 7.04 -19.86
N THR A 198 15.11 7.43 -19.80
CA THR A 198 15.60 8.62 -20.54
C THR A 198 16.65 8.30 -21.61
N GLY A 199 17.36 7.17 -21.45
CA GLY A 199 18.49 6.84 -22.34
C GLY A 199 19.64 7.87 -22.32
N ASP A 200 19.50 8.97 -21.56
CA ASP A 200 20.44 10.10 -21.53
C ASP A 200 21.04 10.28 -20.11
N PRO A 201 22.36 10.03 -19.95
CA PRO A 201 23.05 10.31 -18.70
C PRO A 201 23.02 11.79 -18.26
N ALA A 202 22.85 12.73 -19.20
CA ALA A 202 22.76 14.15 -18.88
C ALA A 202 21.43 14.53 -18.23
N ALA A 203 20.34 13.77 -18.46
CA ALA A 203 19.08 13.93 -17.77
C ALA A 203 19.20 13.65 -16.24
N MET A 204 20.21 12.91 -15.83
CA MET A 204 20.51 12.66 -14.40
C MET A 204 21.07 13.91 -13.69
N SER A 205 21.69 14.82 -14.38
CA SER A 205 22.27 16.03 -13.79
C SER A 205 21.20 17.00 -13.24
N GLY A 206 19.99 17.02 -13.82
CA GLY A 206 18.83 17.76 -13.28
C GLY A 206 18.05 17.04 -12.19
N SER A 207 18.38 15.77 -11.92
CA SER A 207 17.60 14.87 -11.05
C SER A 207 18.24 14.58 -9.69
N ALA A 208 19.31 15.29 -9.31
CA ALA A 208 20.03 15.02 -8.05
C ALA A 208 19.13 15.02 -6.80
N ASN A 209 18.04 15.79 -6.83
CA ASN A 209 17.09 15.84 -5.73
C ASN A 209 15.92 14.83 -5.84
N LEU A 210 15.73 14.17 -7.02
CA LEU A 210 14.62 13.25 -7.21
C LEU A 210 14.74 12.02 -6.30
N ILE A 211 15.94 11.52 -6.10
CA ILE A 211 16.17 10.41 -5.18
C ILE A 211 15.77 10.78 -3.73
N TYR A 212 16.04 12.01 -3.31
CA TYR A 212 15.62 12.49 -1.97
C TYR A 212 14.13 12.70 -1.86
N SER A 213 13.46 13.03 -2.98
CA SER A 213 11.99 13.09 -3.04
C SER A 213 11.37 11.72 -2.88
N GLN A 214 11.92 10.74 -3.59
CA GLN A 214 11.51 9.34 -3.49
C GLN A 214 11.71 8.81 -2.07
N ASP A 215 12.89 9.08 -1.50
CA ASP A 215 13.23 8.66 -0.15
C ASP A 215 12.38 9.36 0.94
N LEU A 216 11.89 10.59 0.72
CA LEU A 216 10.95 11.24 1.63
C LEU A 216 9.60 10.50 1.69
N TRP A 217 9.10 9.97 0.56
CA TRP A 217 7.95 9.10 0.55
C TRP A 217 8.22 7.84 1.37
N ASP A 218 9.32 7.15 1.06
CA ASP A 218 9.72 5.92 1.74
C ASP A 218 9.89 6.11 3.24
N ALA A 219 10.63 7.16 3.64
CA ALA A 219 10.85 7.48 5.04
C ALA A 219 9.53 7.79 5.78
N THR A 220 8.62 8.50 5.13
CA THR A 220 7.34 8.85 5.75
C THR A 220 6.44 7.63 5.88
N MET A 221 6.35 6.77 4.86
CA MET A 221 5.60 5.52 4.93
C MET A 221 6.18 4.57 6.00
N GLY A 222 7.50 4.37 5.99
CA GLY A 222 8.17 3.53 7.00
C GLY A 222 7.95 4.05 8.43
N ASN A 223 8.03 5.37 8.64
CA ASN A 223 7.74 6.00 9.92
C ASN A 223 6.25 5.90 10.32
N SER A 224 5.31 5.96 9.37
CA SER A 224 3.88 5.79 9.64
C SER A 224 3.59 4.41 10.20
N ILE A 225 4.13 3.37 9.55
CA ILE A 225 4.02 1.98 9.99
C ILE A 225 4.67 1.79 11.36
N ALA A 226 5.91 2.24 11.54
CA ALA A 226 6.62 2.14 12.81
C ALA A 226 5.88 2.83 13.96
N SER A 227 5.34 4.02 13.71
CA SER A 227 4.58 4.80 14.70
C SER A 227 3.30 4.09 15.11
N TYR A 228 2.59 3.49 14.16
CA TYR A 228 1.38 2.72 14.44
C TYR A 228 1.70 1.46 15.28
N LEU A 229 2.71 0.66 14.88
CA LEU A 229 3.15 -0.54 15.60
C LEU A 229 3.65 -0.22 17.02
N ASN A 230 4.27 0.94 17.21
CA ASN A 230 4.71 1.39 18.53
C ASN A 230 3.54 1.68 19.47
N LYS A 231 2.43 2.22 18.97
CA LYS A 231 1.20 2.50 19.72
C LYS A 231 0.35 1.25 19.92
N ASN A 232 0.28 0.39 18.92
CA ASN A 232 -0.59 -0.79 18.86
C ASN A 232 0.24 -2.07 18.83
N LYS A 233 0.79 -2.45 19.98
CA LYS A 233 1.66 -3.63 20.10
C LYS A 233 0.95 -4.90 19.67
N GLY A 234 1.60 -5.69 18.84
CA GLY A 234 1.05 -6.94 18.30
C GLY A 234 0.09 -6.73 17.11
N ALA A 235 -0.11 -5.52 16.63
CA ALA A 235 -0.91 -5.27 15.43
C ALA A 235 -0.28 -5.93 14.18
N LEU A 236 -1.12 -6.21 13.18
CA LEU A 236 -0.72 -6.58 11.81
C LEU A 236 -1.06 -5.42 10.87
N ILE A 237 -0.08 -4.93 10.16
CA ILE A 237 -0.28 -3.90 9.13
C ILE A 237 -0.22 -4.55 7.75
N VAL A 238 -1.24 -4.29 6.93
CA VAL A 238 -1.21 -4.54 5.50
C VAL A 238 -0.92 -3.21 4.81
N GLN A 239 0.28 -3.07 4.26
CA GLN A 239 0.74 -1.86 3.56
C GLN A 239 0.60 -2.03 2.07
N LEU A 240 -0.11 -1.11 1.41
CA LEU A 240 -0.19 -1.00 -0.04
C LEU A 240 0.72 0.12 -0.52
N ASN A 241 1.57 -0.19 -1.48
CA ASN A 241 2.47 0.77 -2.13
C ASN A 241 2.94 0.26 -3.48
N GLY A 242 3.40 1.16 -4.35
CA GLY A 242 4.06 0.75 -5.59
C GLY A 242 5.26 -0.16 -5.32
N SER A 243 5.42 -1.22 -6.12
CA SER A 243 6.45 -2.25 -5.92
C SER A 243 7.86 -1.67 -5.77
N PHE A 244 8.15 -0.58 -6.48
CA PHE A 244 9.44 0.11 -6.39
C PHE A 244 9.82 0.50 -4.97
N HIS A 245 8.85 0.85 -4.12
CA HIS A 245 9.09 1.29 -2.74
C HIS A 245 9.51 0.17 -1.79
N THR A 246 9.32 -1.11 -2.14
CA THR A 246 9.54 -2.22 -1.19
C THR A 246 10.23 -3.44 -1.78
N GLU A 247 10.25 -3.59 -3.11
CA GLU A 247 10.91 -4.73 -3.74
C GLU A 247 12.40 -4.81 -3.37
N SER A 248 12.88 -6.03 -3.24
CA SER A 248 14.22 -6.34 -2.74
C SER A 248 14.49 -5.85 -1.31
N ARG A 249 13.43 -5.59 -0.53
CA ARG A 249 13.49 -5.08 0.85
C ARG A 249 14.19 -3.71 0.97
N LEU A 250 14.07 -2.88 -0.07
CA LEU A 250 14.61 -1.52 -0.14
C LEU A 250 13.56 -0.46 0.21
N GLY A 251 13.93 0.80 0.16
CA GLY A 251 13.03 1.95 0.31
C GLY A 251 12.22 1.93 1.60
N THR A 252 10.89 1.88 1.52
CA THR A 252 9.99 1.89 2.69
C THR A 252 10.29 0.78 3.69
N PHE A 253 10.71 -0.41 3.22
CA PHE A 253 11.12 -1.51 4.09
C PHE A 253 12.38 -1.15 4.90
N GLU A 254 13.43 -0.60 4.26
CA GLU A 254 14.63 -0.14 4.97
C GLU A 254 14.30 0.94 5.98
N GLN A 255 13.46 1.91 5.58
CA GLN A 255 13.03 3.00 6.44
C GLN A 255 12.20 2.50 7.63
N LEU A 256 11.32 1.52 7.44
CA LEU A 256 10.62 0.88 8.56
C LEU A 256 11.60 0.31 9.58
N LEU A 257 12.61 -0.44 9.13
CA LEU A 257 13.60 -1.03 10.04
C LEU A 257 14.50 0.02 10.69
N HIS A 258 14.73 1.18 10.06
CA HIS A 258 15.41 2.30 10.71
C HIS A 258 14.59 2.82 11.91
N TYR A 259 13.27 3.03 11.76
CA TYR A 259 12.42 3.54 12.84
C TYR A 259 11.97 2.47 13.83
N SER A 260 11.94 1.21 13.42
CA SER A 260 11.54 0.07 14.27
C SER A 260 12.35 -1.18 13.93
N PRO A 261 13.60 -1.29 14.43
CA PRO A 261 14.56 -2.33 14.00
C PRO A 261 14.14 -3.78 14.31
N LYS A 262 13.18 -3.96 15.22
CA LYS A 262 12.69 -5.30 15.61
C LYS A 262 11.44 -5.73 14.85
N THR A 263 10.90 -4.88 14.00
CA THR A 263 9.71 -5.19 13.20
C THR A 263 10.01 -6.34 12.24
N LYS A 264 9.14 -7.34 12.25
CA LYS A 264 9.17 -8.43 11.29
C LYS A 264 8.18 -8.13 10.18
N ALA A 265 8.64 -8.24 8.94
CA ALA A 265 7.77 -7.99 7.81
C ALA A 265 8.10 -8.90 6.63
N ILE A 266 7.07 -9.20 5.83
CA ILE A 266 7.20 -9.88 4.53
C ILE A 266 6.92 -8.89 3.41
N VAL A 267 7.56 -9.12 2.27
CA VAL A 267 7.38 -8.37 1.04
C VAL A 267 6.75 -9.27 -0.01
N VAL A 268 5.64 -8.83 -0.56
CA VAL A 268 4.97 -9.42 -1.72
C VAL A 268 5.14 -8.44 -2.87
N THR A 269 5.83 -8.82 -3.92
CA THR A 269 6.02 -7.98 -5.12
C THR A 269 5.11 -8.47 -6.23
N MET A 270 4.26 -7.58 -6.76
CA MET A 270 3.38 -7.88 -7.88
C MET A 270 3.93 -7.26 -9.16
N LEU A 271 3.97 -8.07 -10.22
CA LEU A 271 4.44 -7.67 -11.55
C LEU A 271 3.47 -8.20 -12.60
N TYR A 272 3.17 -7.39 -13.61
CA TYR A 272 2.47 -7.91 -14.77
C TYR A 272 3.46 -8.37 -15.85
N GLU A 273 3.23 -9.57 -16.36
CA GLU A 273 4.12 -10.24 -17.31
C GLU A 273 3.33 -10.90 -18.43
N ASP A 274 3.89 -10.87 -19.66
CA ASP A 274 3.30 -11.59 -20.80
C ASP A 274 3.32 -13.11 -20.59
N ASP A 275 4.40 -13.62 -20.00
CA ASP A 275 4.57 -15.02 -19.59
C ASP A 275 4.43 -15.17 -18.05
N PHE A 276 3.31 -14.73 -17.51
CA PHE A 276 3.05 -14.76 -16.06
C PHE A 276 2.99 -16.17 -15.48
N GLN A 277 2.89 -17.20 -16.32
CA GLN A 277 2.86 -18.60 -15.88
C GLN A 277 4.22 -19.17 -15.55
N ARG A 278 5.30 -18.43 -15.86
CA ARG A 278 6.68 -18.88 -15.63
C ARG A 278 7.48 -17.85 -14.84
N PHE A 279 8.06 -18.31 -13.74
CA PHE A 279 9.00 -17.51 -12.98
C PHE A 279 10.34 -17.39 -13.71
N ASP A 280 10.84 -16.18 -13.88
CA ASP A 280 12.17 -15.90 -14.42
C ASP A 280 13.15 -15.58 -13.27
N PRO A 281 14.03 -16.51 -12.87
CA PRO A 281 14.94 -16.29 -11.76
C PRO A 281 15.91 -15.12 -11.97
N ALA A 282 16.23 -14.79 -13.24
CA ALA A 282 17.15 -13.68 -13.53
C ALA A 282 16.53 -12.30 -13.23
N ARG A 283 15.21 -12.20 -13.33
CA ARG A 283 14.47 -10.94 -13.16
C ARG A 283 13.71 -10.85 -11.83
N GLN A 284 13.23 -11.97 -11.31
CA GLN A 284 12.22 -11.98 -10.26
C GLN A 284 12.72 -12.54 -8.92
N LYS A 285 13.83 -13.29 -8.92
CA LYS A 285 14.41 -13.84 -7.69
C LYS A 285 14.88 -12.70 -6.76
N GLY A 286 14.46 -12.78 -5.50
CA GLY A 286 14.87 -11.82 -4.46
C GLY A 286 14.11 -10.49 -4.47
N LEU A 287 13.08 -10.34 -5.31
CA LEU A 287 12.23 -9.15 -5.29
C LEU A 287 11.36 -9.08 -4.03
N GLY A 288 11.03 -10.22 -3.42
CA GLY A 288 10.22 -10.30 -2.20
C GLY A 288 10.31 -11.70 -1.58
N ASP A 289 9.58 -11.89 -0.48
CA ASP A 289 9.33 -13.22 0.10
C ASP A 289 8.37 -14.01 -0.78
N PHE A 290 7.49 -13.27 -1.46
CA PHE A 290 6.60 -13.78 -2.50
C PHE A 290 6.63 -12.85 -3.71
N VAL A 291 6.44 -13.45 -4.89
CA VAL A 291 6.27 -12.74 -6.15
C VAL A 291 4.96 -13.20 -6.77
N ILE A 292 4.11 -12.27 -7.13
CA ILE A 292 2.87 -12.53 -7.85
C ILE A 292 3.03 -11.99 -9.27
N LEU A 293 2.85 -12.87 -10.24
CA LEU A 293 2.85 -12.50 -11.66
C LEU A 293 1.42 -12.45 -12.14
N THR A 294 0.99 -11.32 -12.68
CA THR A 294 -0.33 -11.11 -13.27
C THR A 294 -0.24 -11.07 -14.79
N ASP A 295 -1.30 -11.48 -15.48
CA ASP A 295 -1.37 -11.50 -16.93
C ASP A 295 -1.40 -10.07 -17.49
N ALA A 296 -0.35 -9.67 -18.21
CA ALA A 296 -0.24 -8.34 -18.82
C ALA A 296 -1.31 -8.04 -19.87
N LYS A 297 -2.04 -9.05 -20.37
CA LYS A 297 -3.14 -8.91 -21.31
C LYS A 297 -4.46 -8.50 -20.66
N GLN A 298 -4.55 -8.54 -19.33
CA GLN A 298 -5.74 -8.09 -18.62
C GLN A 298 -5.92 -6.57 -18.75
N PRO A 299 -7.16 -6.06 -18.71
CA PRO A 299 -7.43 -4.63 -18.77
C PRO A 299 -6.69 -3.88 -17.66
N ARG A 300 -6.11 -2.73 -18.02
CA ARG A 300 -5.45 -1.84 -17.05
C ARG A 300 -6.46 -0.89 -16.40
N SER A 301 -6.24 -0.59 -15.14
CA SER A 301 -7.00 0.46 -14.43
C SER A 301 -6.73 1.83 -15.06
N LYS A 302 -7.79 2.63 -15.18
CA LYS A 302 -7.66 4.00 -15.69
C LYS A 302 -7.21 4.92 -14.57
N ARG A 303 -6.11 5.59 -14.76
CA ARG A 303 -5.60 6.64 -13.88
C ARG A 303 -6.14 8.01 -14.23
#